data_0d720f3cb77256f283f0a0b307af8f85
#
_entry.id   0d720f3cb77256f283f0a0b307af8f85
#
_cell.length_a   1.000
_cell.length_b   1.000
_cell.length_c   1.000
_cell.angle_alpha   90.00
_cell.angle_beta   90.00
_cell.angle_gamma   90.00
#
_symmetry.space_group_name_H-M   'P 1'
#
loop_
_entity.id
_entity.type
_entity.pdbx_description
1 polymer ?
#
loop_
_entity_poly.entity_id
_entity_poly.type
_entity_poly.pdbx_seq_one_letter_code
_entity_poly.pdbx_strand_id
1 'polypeptide(L)'
;MKTDLSRRRWLYGGVAVVAAGAGVGGAWLKHDANAASTAGSVDEGDPAFWSRSFTRPEGGELKLADLRGKPLLVNFWATWCPPCVEELPMVDRFFRDHATSGWQVIGLAIDQPSSVRKFLEKTPVSFPVGLAGLEGTELVKQLGNTGGGLPFTLVVQADGKVTERKMGKLEPADLEAWRRAYVHG
;
A
#
# COMPACT_ATOMS: atom_id res chain seq x y z
N MET A 1 8.81 49.83 -57.25
CA MET A 1 8.01 51.08 -57.43
C MET A 1 7.27 51.33 -56.14
N LYS A 2 7.70 52.39 -55.47
CA LYS A 2 6.97 53.45 -54.77
C LYS A 2 6.17 52.99 -53.55
N THR A 3 6.70 53.28 -52.34
CA THR A 3 6.47 54.49 -51.49
C THR A 3 5.05 54.53 -50.93
N ASP A 4 4.75 54.81 -49.69
CA ASP A 4 5.25 55.85 -48.82
C ASP A 4 4.69 55.67 -47.37
N LEU A 5 5.48 56.00 -46.45
CA LEU A 5 5.36 56.71 -45.19
C LEU A 5 4.05 57.47 -44.88
N SER A 6 3.55 57.36 -43.69
CA SER A 6 3.29 58.52 -42.79
C SER A 6 2.69 58.04 -41.47
N ARG A 7 3.38 58.05 -40.36
CA ARG A 7 3.58 59.11 -39.36
C ARG A 7 2.29 59.81 -38.92
N ARG A 8 1.89 59.64 -37.68
CA ARG A 8 1.54 60.65 -36.67
C ARG A 8 0.99 59.91 -35.42
N ARG A 9 1.75 59.84 -34.43
CA ARG A 9 1.85 60.68 -33.20
C ARG A 9 0.56 61.41 -32.83
N TRP A 10 -0.11 60.93 -31.75
CA TRP A 10 -0.77 61.78 -30.77
C TRP A 10 -0.54 61.27 -29.36
N LEU A 11 -0.06 62.23 -28.61
CA LEU A 11 0.31 62.14 -27.20
C LEU A 11 -0.88 62.58 -26.34
N TYR A 12 -0.82 62.19 -25.08
CA TYR A 12 -1.46 62.74 -23.88
C TYR A 12 -2.91 62.33 -23.56
N GLY A 13 -3.01 61.86 -22.30
CA GLY A 13 -4.24 61.87 -21.54
C GLY A 13 -4.19 60.88 -20.42
N GLY A 14 -3.43 61.21 -19.38
CA GLY A 14 -3.51 60.49 -18.12
C GLY A 14 -4.78 60.82 -17.36
N VAL A 15 -5.39 59.86 -16.75
CA VAL A 15 -6.13 60.05 -15.50
C VAL A 15 -5.95 58.80 -14.65
N ALA A 16 -5.39 59.00 -13.49
CA ALA A 16 -5.34 58.05 -12.41
C ALA A 16 -6.75 57.82 -11.86
N VAL A 17 -7.16 56.57 -11.75
CA VAL A 17 -8.21 56.15 -10.80
C VAL A 17 -7.62 55.09 -9.90
N VAL A 18 -7.17 55.57 -8.78
CA VAL A 18 -6.97 54.73 -7.56
C VAL A 18 -8.33 54.64 -6.89
N ALA A 19 -8.90 53.48 -6.79
CA ALA A 19 -9.81 53.18 -5.68
C ALA A 19 -10.06 51.66 -5.57
N ALA A 20 -9.58 51.12 -4.47
CA ALA A 20 -10.29 50.23 -3.58
C ALA A 20 -11.04 49.01 -4.20
N GLY A 21 -10.36 47.93 -4.30
CA GLY A 21 -10.88 46.59 -4.54
C GLY A 21 -10.06 45.54 -3.81
N ALA A 22 -9.51 45.88 -2.65
CA ALA A 22 -8.93 44.90 -1.75
C ALA A 22 -10.06 44.28 -0.93
N GLY A 23 -10.38 43.00 -1.16
CA GLY A 23 -11.16 42.34 -0.14
C GLY A 23 -12.02 41.12 -0.48
N VAL A 24 -12.00 40.55 -1.70
CA VAL A 24 -12.81 39.31 -1.94
C VAL A 24 -12.07 38.25 -2.72
N GLY A 25 -10.88 38.50 -3.25
CA GLY A 25 -10.13 37.53 -4.04
C GLY A 25 -9.23 36.55 -3.25
N GLY A 26 -9.05 36.77 -1.95
CA GLY A 26 -8.07 36.06 -1.14
C GLY A 26 -8.58 34.77 -0.46
N ALA A 27 -9.88 34.53 -0.45
CA ALA A 27 -10.46 33.38 0.26
C ALA A 27 -10.69 32.16 -0.64
N TRP A 28 -10.73 32.33 -1.96
CA TRP A 28 -10.94 31.21 -2.90
C TRP A 28 -9.66 30.49 -3.30
N LEU A 29 -8.51 31.14 -3.21
CA LEU A 29 -7.22 30.52 -3.53
C LEU A 29 -6.61 29.67 -2.41
N LYS A 30 -7.22 29.67 -1.23
CA LYS A 30 -6.78 28.80 -0.11
C LYS A 30 -7.58 27.49 0.03
N HIS A 31 -8.63 27.29 -0.75
CA HIS A 31 -9.42 26.04 -0.67
C HIS A 31 -9.00 24.97 -1.67
N ASP A 32 -8.27 25.32 -2.73
CA ASP A 32 -7.85 24.35 -3.73
C ASP A 32 -6.43 23.78 -3.51
N ALA A 33 -5.70 24.30 -2.51
CA ALA A 33 -4.37 23.78 -2.19
C ALA A 33 -4.38 22.58 -1.23
N ASN A 34 -5.54 22.13 -0.75
CA ASN A 34 -5.65 21.02 0.20
C ASN A 34 -6.30 19.75 -0.40
N ALA A 35 -6.51 19.74 -1.73
CA ALA A 35 -7.02 18.56 -2.45
C ALA A 35 -5.94 17.86 -3.29
N ALA A 36 -4.67 18.27 -3.13
CA ALA A 36 -3.56 17.60 -3.78
C ALA A 36 -2.78 16.80 -2.76
N SER A 37 -2.87 15.48 -2.89
CA SER A 37 -1.93 14.48 -2.37
C SER A 37 -2.09 14.11 -0.89
N THR A 38 -3.11 13.35 -0.59
CA THR A 38 -2.90 12.23 0.33
C THR A 38 -2.87 10.91 -0.45
N ALA A 39 -1.94 10.82 -1.40
CA ALA A 39 -1.27 9.56 -1.61
C ALA A 39 -0.34 9.44 -0.39
N GLY A 40 -0.89 9.04 0.74
CA GLY A 40 -0.11 8.73 1.94
C GLY A 40 0.92 7.72 1.51
N SER A 41 2.19 8.05 1.63
CA SER A 41 3.25 7.07 1.50
C SER A 41 2.93 5.98 2.52
N VAL A 42 2.68 4.77 2.05
CA VAL A 42 2.45 3.58 2.92
C VAL A 42 3.64 3.33 3.88
N ASP A 43 4.65 4.18 3.82
CA ASP A 43 5.86 4.14 4.66
C ASP A 43 5.66 4.71 6.08
N GLU A 44 4.59 5.46 6.35
CA GLU A 44 4.32 6.07 7.67
C GLU A 44 3.20 5.38 8.47
N GLY A 45 2.96 4.08 8.23
CA GLY A 45 1.95 3.34 8.99
C GLY A 45 0.53 3.77 8.62
N ASP A 46 0.15 3.59 7.37
CA ASP A 46 -1.17 3.98 6.85
C ASP A 46 -2.30 3.46 7.75
N PRO A 47 -3.04 4.36 8.44
CA PRO A 47 -4.19 3.96 9.26
C PRO A 47 -5.22 3.16 8.47
N ALA A 48 -5.34 3.40 7.15
CA ALA A 48 -6.26 2.67 6.28
C ALA A 48 -5.84 1.21 6.06
N PHE A 49 -4.55 0.88 6.14
CA PHE A 49 -4.09 -0.51 6.14
C PHE A 49 -4.65 -1.26 7.36
N TRP A 50 -4.49 -0.68 8.55
CA TRP A 50 -4.89 -1.32 9.81
C TRP A 50 -6.40 -1.38 10.03
N SER A 51 -7.18 -0.54 9.37
CA SER A 51 -8.65 -0.58 9.45
C SER A 51 -9.27 -1.69 8.61
N ARG A 52 -8.47 -2.39 7.81
CA ARG A 52 -8.96 -3.47 6.94
C ARG A 52 -9.23 -4.74 7.73
N SER A 53 -10.23 -5.47 7.26
CA SER A 53 -10.52 -6.82 7.71
C SER A 53 -10.81 -7.72 6.52
N PHE A 54 -10.57 -9.01 6.68
CA PHE A 54 -10.73 -10.01 5.64
C PHE A 54 -11.52 -11.19 6.19
N THR A 55 -12.44 -11.73 5.42
CA THR A 55 -13.10 -12.98 5.77
C THR A 55 -12.07 -14.12 5.77
N ARG A 56 -12.13 -15.00 6.75
CA ARG A 56 -11.29 -16.21 6.82
C ARG A 56 -11.89 -17.34 5.98
N PRO A 57 -11.06 -18.22 5.41
CA PRO A 57 -11.56 -19.40 4.67
C PRO A 57 -12.50 -20.30 5.48
N GLU A 58 -12.20 -20.47 6.77
CA GLU A 58 -12.97 -21.25 7.74
C GLU A 58 -14.18 -20.48 8.32
N GLY A 59 -14.34 -19.24 8.01
CA GLY A 59 -15.35 -18.32 8.56
C GLY A 59 -14.79 -17.40 9.64
N GLY A 60 -15.55 -16.34 9.92
CA GLY A 60 -15.09 -15.28 10.81
C GLY A 60 -14.25 -14.24 10.12
N GLU A 61 -13.63 -13.36 10.88
CA GLU A 61 -12.95 -12.16 10.40
C GLU A 61 -11.48 -12.13 10.88
N LEU A 62 -10.58 -11.75 9.99
CA LEU A 62 -9.19 -11.41 10.27
C LEU A 62 -9.05 -9.90 10.24
N LYS A 63 -8.96 -9.26 11.40
CA LYS A 63 -8.81 -7.81 11.54
C LYS A 63 -7.32 -7.47 11.62
N LEU A 64 -6.83 -6.61 10.72
CA LEU A 64 -5.43 -6.19 10.79
C LEU A 64 -5.14 -5.37 12.05
N ALA A 65 -6.14 -4.67 12.59
CA ALA A 65 -6.00 -3.93 13.84
C ALA A 65 -5.52 -4.79 15.02
N ASP A 66 -5.92 -6.08 15.06
CA ASP A 66 -5.56 -7.01 16.12
C ASP A 66 -4.09 -7.45 16.06
N LEU A 67 -3.41 -7.14 14.95
CA LEU A 67 -2.02 -7.52 14.68
C LEU A 67 -1.02 -6.39 14.93
N ARG A 68 -1.47 -5.25 15.43
CA ARG A 68 -0.60 -4.12 15.76
C ARG A 68 0.35 -4.41 16.91
N GLY A 69 1.46 -3.67 16.95
CA GLY A 69 2.40 -3.70 18.07
C GLY A 69 3.41 -4.85 18.04
N LYS A 70 3.44 -5.60 16.94
CA LYS A 70 4.41 -6.66 16.68
C LYS A 70 4.83 -6.64 15.20
N PRO A 71 6.05 -7.10 14.87
CA PRO A 71 6.44 -7.25 13.47
C PRO A 71 5.51 -8.25 12.77
N LEU A 72 5.01 -7.85 11.61
CA LEU A 72 4.03 -8.60 10.82
C LEU A 72 4.56 -8.84 9.41
N LEU A 73 4.63 -10.10 9.00
CA LEU A 73 4.85 -10.50 7.62
C LEU A 73 3.49 -10.70 6.95
N VAL A 74 3.25 -9.98 5.86
CA VAL A 74 2.04 -10.10 5.03
C VAL A 74 2.43 -10.71 3.70
N ASN A 75 1.95 -11.90 3.41
CA ASN A 75 2.21 -12.60 2.15
C ASN A 75 0.94 -12.64 1.29
N PHE A 76 1.01 -12.02 0.11
CA PHE A 76 -0.06 -12.06 -0.89
C PHE A 76 0.18 -13.20 -1.86
N TRP A 77 -0.80 -14.08 -2.00
CA TRP A 77 -0.68 -15.31 -2.75
C TRP A 77 -1.98 -15.72 -3.45
N ALA A 78 -1.89 -16.73 -4.32
CA ALA A 78 -3.06 -17.35 -4.94
C ALA A 78 -2.81 -18.83 -5.20
N THR A 79 -3.87 -19.64 -5.28
CA THR A 79 -3.78 -21.09 -5.53
C THR A 79 -3.28 -21.40 -6.95
N TRP A 80 -3.53 -20.50 -7.89
CA TRP A 80 -3.12 -20.60 -9.30
C TRP A 80 -1.71 -20.07 -9.57
N CYS A 81 -1.01 -19.60 -8.54
CA CYS A 81 0.33 -19.02 -8.64
C CYS A 81 1.39 -20.05 -8.17
N PRO A 82 2.09 -20.75 -9.07
CA PRO A 82 3.04 -21.79 -8.68
C PRO A 82 4.12 -21.33 -7.70
N PRO A 83 4.84 -20.20 -7.93
CA PRO A 83 5.85 -19.76 -6.97
C PRO A 83 5.27 -19.38 -5.60
N CYS A 84 4.01 -18.92 -5.55
CA CYS A 84 3.32 -18.67 -4.28
C CYS A 84 3.17 -19.97 -3.49
N VAL A 85 2.64 -21.01 -4.15
CA VAL A 85 2.41 -22.32 -3.53
C VAL A 85 3.72 -22.94 -3.04
N GLU A 86 4.80 -22.78 -3.80
CA GLU A 86 6.12 -23.31 -3.44
C GLU A 86 6.71 -22.65 -2.18
N GLU A 87 6.44 -21.37 -1.93
CA GLU A 87 7.00 -20.67 -0.76
C GLU A 87 6.18 -20.86 0.52
N LEU A 88 4.88 -21.20 0.44
CA LEU A 88 4.00 -21.33 1.61
C LEU A 88 4.56 -22.24 2.72
N PRO A 89 5.15 -23.42 2.44
CA PRO A 89 5.74 -24.26 3.49
C PRO A 89 6.89 -23.59 4.25
N MET A 90 7.68 -22.75 3.56
CA MET A 90 8.77 -22.00 4.17
C MET A 90 8.22 -20.86 5.06
N VAL A 91 7.22 -20.13 4.57
CA VAL A 91 6.53 -19.09 5.33
C VAL A 91 5.84 -19.68 6.56
N ASP A 92 5.23 -20.84 6.43
CA ASP A 92 4.58 -21.54 7.54
C ASP A 92 5.60 -22.00 8.60
N ARG A 93 6.74 -22.52 8.18
CA ARG A 93 7.85 -22.83 9.09
C ARG A 93 8.32 -21.58 9.83
N PHE A 94 8.55 -20.48 9.12
CA PHE A 94 8.96 -19.22 9.72
C PHE A 94 7.97 -18.76 10.80
N PHE A 95 6.67 -18.84 10.53
CA PHE A 95 5.64 -18.53 11.52
C PHE A 95 5.76 -19.40 12.76
N ARG A 96 5.82 -20.71 12.61
CA ARG A 96 5.92 -21.64 13.76
C ARG A 96 7.17 -21.41 14.60
N ASP A 97 8.30 -21.17 13.94
CA ASP A 97 9.60 -21.03 14.61
C ASP A 97 9.72 -19.68 15.34
N HIS A 98 8.96 -18.63 14.91
CA HIS A 98 9.14 -17.27 15.41
C HIS A 98 7.90 -16.64 16.06
N ALA A 99 6.77 -17.32 16.11
CA ALA A 99 5.55 -16.82 16.78
C ALA A 99 5.79 -16.49 18.26
N THR A 100 6.57 -17.29 18.96
CA THR A 100 6.93 -17.08 20.38
C THR A 100 7.90 -15.92 20.58
N SER A 101 8.69 -15.58 19.57
CA SER A 101 9.58 -14.40 19.57
C SER A 101 8.91 -13.12 19.08
N GLY A 102 7.58 -13.13 18.92
CA GLY A 102 6.78 -11.95 18.65
C GLY A 102 6.45 -11.73 17.18
N TRP A 103 6.99 -12.50 16.25
CA TRP A 103 6.62 -12.38 14.84
C TRP A 103 5.19 -12.85 14.58
N GLN A 104 4.51 -12.10 13.74
CA GLN A 104 3.22 -12.46 13.19
C GLN A 104 3.34 -12.68 11.69
N VAL A 105 2.54 -13.58 11.17
CA VAL A 105 2.43 -13.85 9.73
C VAL A 105 0.96 -13.94 9.37
N ILE A 106 0.57 -13.35 8.24
CA ILE A 106 -0.73 -13.57 7.61
C ILE A 106 -0.54 -13.87 6.13
N GLY A 107 -1.40 -14.71 5.58
CA GLY A 107 -1.55 -14.91 4.15
C GLY A 107 -2.81 -14.22 3.64
N LEU A 108 -2.69 -13.34 2.66
CA LEU A 108 -3.83 -12.70 2.00
C LEU A 108 -4.02 -13.32 0.61
N ALA A 109 -5.07 -14.13 0.47
CA ALA A 109 -5.35 -14.87 -0.75
C ALA A 109 -6.10 -14.02 -1.76
N ILE A 110 -5.50 -13.81 -2.94
CA ILE A 110 -6.10 -13.13 -4.11
C ILE A 110 -6.67 -14.21 -5.03
N ASP A 111 -7.78 -14.81 -4.58
CA ASP A 111 -8.39 -15.94 -5.27
C ASP A 111 -9.86 -16.11 -4.83
N GLN A 112 -10.56 -17.01 -5.50
CA GLN A 112 -11.92 -17.38 -5.14
C GLN A 112 -11.96 -18.12 -3.80
N PRO A 113 -12.89 -17.81 -2.89
CA PRO A 113 -12.96 -18.43 -1.57
C PRO A 113 -13.03 -19.96 -1.60
N SER A 114 -13.74 -20.53 -2.59
CA SER A 114 -13.85 -21.99 -2.77
C SER A 114 -12.52 -22.64 -3.14
N SER A 115 -11.74 -21.98 -4.00
CA SER A 115 -10.39 -22.44 -4.42
C SER A 115 -9.44 -22.44 -3.23
N VAL A 116 -9.45 -21.36 -2.43
CA VAL A 116 -8.61 -21.24 -1.24
C VAL A 116 -8.95 -22.31 -0.23
N ARG A 117 -10.23 -22.53 0.10
CA ARG A 117 -10.66 -23.59 1.02
C ARG A 117 -10.18 -24.97 0.57
N LYS A 118 -10.47 -25.33 -0.69
CA LYS A 118 -10.06 -26.63 -1.24
C LYS A 118 -8.54 -26.81 -1.27
N PHE A 119 -7.79 -25.73 -1.45
CA PHE A 119 -6.32 -25.77 -1.40
C PHE A 119 -5.84 -26.02 0.03
N LEU A 120 -6.36 -25.27 1.00
CA LEU A 120 -5.94 -25.38 2.41
C LEU A 120 -6.33 -26.72 3.07
N GLU A 121 -7.38 -27.41 2.58
CA GLU A 121 -7.70 -28.78 2.96
C GLU A 121 -6.58 -29.76 2.61
N LYS A 122 -5.86 -29.52 1.52
CA LYS A 122 -4.76 -30.39 1.04
C LYS A 122 -3.39 -29.92 1.49
N THR A 123 -3.23 -28.62 1.63
CA THR A 123 -1.96 -27.98 1.99
C THR A 123 -2.24 -26.96 3.10
N PRO A 124 -2.44 -27.44 4.35
CA PRO A 124 -2.73 -26.57 5.48
C PRO A 124 -1.52 -25.73 5.84
N VAL A 125 -1.80 -24.50 6.31
CA VAL A 125 -0.83 -23.59 6.90
C VAL A 125 -1.25 -23.26 8.33
N SER A 126 -0.29 -22.96 9.21
CA SER A 126 -0.55 -22.66 10.62
C SER A 126 -0.83 -21.18 10.87
N PHE A 127 -0.39 -20.29 9.97
CA PHE A 127 -0.65 -18.85 10.09
C PHE A 127 -2.07 -18.49 9.61
N PRO A 128 -2.65 -17.41 10.12
CA PRO A 128 -3.96 -16.91 9.68
C PRO A 128 -4.01 -16.57 8.20
N VAL A 129 -5.11 -16.96 7.54
CA VAL A 129 -5.38 -16.63 6.14
C VAL A 129 -6.61 -15.73 6.04
N GLY A 130 -6.50 -14.65 5.26
CA GLY A 130 -7.60 -13.77 4.87
C GLY A 130 -7.89 -13.88 3.38
N LEU A 131 -9.16 -13.80 3.02
CA LEU A 131 -9.63 -13.79 1.63
C LEU A 131 -9.64 -12.34 1.13
N ALA A 132 -8.61 -11.95 0.38
CA ALA A 132 -8.53 -10.62 -0.22
C ALA A 132 -9.33 -10.52 -1.53
N GLY A 133 -9.70 -11.65 -2.13
CA GLY A 133 -10.45 -11.68 -3.38
C GLY A 133 -9.73 -10.96 -4.52
N LEU A 134 -10.46 -10.61 -5.56
CA LEU A 134 -9.88 -9.89 -6.70
C LEU A 134 -9.49 -8.45 -6.35
N GLU A 135 -10.14 -7.84 -5.36
CA GLU A 135 -9.80 -6.49 -4.85
C GLU A 135 -8.42 -6.46 -4.20
N GLY A 136 -7.90 -7.61 -3.77
CA GLY A 136 -6.54 -7.75 -3.27
C GLY A 136 -5.48 -7.30 -4.27
N THR A 137 -5.75 -7.36 -5.57
CA THR A 137 -4.82 -6.86 -6.60
C THR A 137 -4.63 -5.34 -6.51
N GLU A 138 -5.70 -4.59 -6.26
CA GLU A 138 -5.60 -3.14 -6.07
C GLU A 138 -4.88 -2.80 -4.75
N LEU A 139 -5.13 -3.58 -3.70
CA LEU A 139 -4.42 -3.43 -2.44
C LEU A 139 -2.90 -3.67 -2.61
N VAL A 140 -2.50 -4.70 -3.33
CA VAL A 140 -1.10 -4.99 -3.66
C VAL A 140 -0.44 -3.82 -4.38
N LYS A 141 -1.14 -3.19 -5.35
CA LYS A 141 -0.64 -2.00 -6.06
C LYS A 141 -0.48 -0.80 -5.12
N GLN A 142 -1.48 -0.54 -4.27
CA GLN A 142 -1.43 0.52 -3.25
C GLN A 142 -0.26 0.33 -2.28
N LEU A 143 0.08 -0.91 -1.98
CA LEU A 143 1.19 -1.27 -1.09
C LEU A 143 2.56 -1.27 -1.78
N GLY A 144 2.64 -0.81 -3.02
CA GLY A 144 3.91 -0.57 -3.72
C GLY A 144 4.27 -1.58 -4.81
N ASN A 145 3.50 -2.65 -5.00
CA ASN A 145 3.67 -3.54 -6.15
C ASN A 145 2.80 -3.07 -7.33
N THR A 146 3.23 -2.04 -8.01
CA THR A 146 2.48 -1.40 -9.10
C THR A 146 2.14 -2.33 -10.25
N GLY A 147 2.94 -3.39 -10.46
CA GLY A 147 2.68 -4.44 -11.45
C GLY A 147 1.61 -5.44 -11.04
N GLY A 148 1.22 -5.48 -9.75
CA GLY A 148 0.21 -6.39 -9.23
C GLY A 148 0.57 -7.88 -9.30
N GLY A 149 1.84 -8.21 -9.57
CA GLY A 149 2.34 -9.59 -9.67
C GLY A 149 2.38 -10.32 -8.32
N LEU A 150 2.26 -11.65 -8.36
CA LEU A 150 2.37 -12.53 -7.20
C LEU A 150 3.54 -13.51 -7.34
N PRO A 151 4.11 -13.98 -6.23
CA PRO A 151 3.82 -13.57 -4.85
C PRO A 151 4.32 -12.15 -4.56
N PHE A 152 3.74 -11.53 -3.56
CA PHE A 152 4.19 -10.26 -3.01
C PHE A 152 4.19 -10.32 -1.49
N THR A 153 5.29 -9.92 -0.88
CA THR A 153 5.42 -9.94 0.57
C THR A 153 5.91 -8.61 1.09
N LEU A 154 5.35 -8.19 2.21
CA LEU A 154 5.85 -7.04 2.96
C LEU A 154 6.04 -7.38 4.43
N VAL A 155 6.92 -6.61 5.05
CA VAL A 155 7.10 -6.61 6.50
C VAL A 155 6.67 -5.25 7.03
N VAL A 156 5.78 -5.30 8.02
CA VAL A 156 5.28 -4.15 8.75
C VAL A 156 5.85 -4.20 10.16
N GLN A 157 6.47 -3.12 10.60
CA GLN A 157 7.01 -3.02 11.96
C GLN A 157 5.90 -2.85 13.01
N ALA A 158 6.29 -2.97 14.28
CA ALA A 158 5.39 -2.77 15.41
C ALA A 158 4.75 -1.37 15.45
N ASP A 159 5.44 -0.36 14.93
CA ASP A 159 4.94 1.02 14.78
C ASP A 159 4.01 1.20 13.56
N GLY A 160 3.89 0.18 12.72
CA GLY A 160 3.03 0.18 11.54
C GLY A 160 3.73 0.55 10.23
N LYS A 161 5.02 0.87 10.25
CA LYS A 161 5.77 1.17 9.03
C LYS A 161 6.03 -0.07 8.20
N VAL A 162 5.82 0.03 6.91
CA VAL A 162 6.26 -0.99 5.94
C VAL A 162 7.73 -0.75 5.64
N THR A 163 8.59 -1.67 6.07
CA THR A 163 10.04 -1.55 5.92
C THR A 163 10.61 -2.42 4.83
N GLU A 164 9.94 -3.51 4.52
CA GLU A 164 10.39 -4.43 3.48
C GLU A 164 9.28 -4.72 2.48
N ARG A 165 9.65 -4.83 1.23
CA ARG A 165 8.78 -5.26 0.13
C ARG A 165 9.54 -6.19 -0.79
N LYS A 166 9.02 -7.38 -1.02
CA LYS A 166 9.57 -8.37 -1.94
C LYS A 166 8.53 -8.70 -3.01
N MET A 167 8.85 -8.41 -4.24
CA MET A 167 8.11 -8.90 -5.41
C MET A 167 8.73 -10.20 -5.89
N GLY A 168 7.89 -11.19 -6.18
CA GLY A 168 8.34 -12.53 -6.55
C GLY A 168 8.63 -13.41 -5.33
N LYS A 169 9.04 -14.63 -5.61
CA LYS A 169 9.23 -15.69 -4.61
C LYS A 169 10.22 -15.28 -3.51
N LEU A 170 9.85 -15.57 -2.28
CA LEU A 170 10.73 -15.47 -1.12
C LEU A 170 11.81 -16.54 -1.15
N GLU A 171 13.00 -16.16 -0.70
CA GLU A 171 14.08 -17.08 -0.42
C GLU A 171 14.33 -17.16 1.10
N PRO A 172 14.90 -18.26 1.62
CA PRO A 172 15.21 -18.38 3.05
C PRO A 172 16.09 -17.23 3.57
N ALA A 173 16.95 -16.69 2.73
CA ALA A 173 17.83 -15.58 3.08
C ALA A 173 17.06 -14.27 3.34
N ASP A 174 15.95 -14.04 2.64
CA ASP A 174 15.09 -12.87 2.84
C ASP A 174 14.50 -12.90 4.26
N LEU A 175 13.87 -14.03 4.64
CA LEU A 175 13.26 -14.21 5.95
C LEU A 175 14.27 -14.10 7.09
N GLU A 176 15.46 -14.67 6.91
CA GLU A 176 16.51 -14.61 7.91
C GLU A 176 17.10 -13.20 8.05
N ALA A 177 17.23 -12.45 6.95
CA ALA A 177 17.66 -11.06 6.98
C ALA A 177 16.64 -10.18 7.73
N TRP A 178 15.36 -10.34 7.42
CA TRP A 178 14.28 -9.61 8.08
C TRP A 178 14.20 -9.95 9.57
N ARG A 179 14.25 -11.24 9.91
CA ARG A 179 14.28 -11.67 11.32
C ARG A 179 15.38 -10.98 12.10
N ARG A 180 16.61 -10.96 11.56
CA ARG A 180 17.77 -10.30 12.23
C ARG A 180 17.59 -8.81 12.41
N ALA A 181 17.03 -8.14 11.41
CA ALA A 181 16.77 -6.70 11.47
C ALA A 181 15.82 -6.31 12.62
N TYR A 182 14.87 -7.20 12.97
CA TYR A 182 13.82 -6.91 13.95
C TYR A 182 14.02 -7.49 15.35
N VAL A 183 15.10 -8.23 15.60
CA VAL A 183 15.43 -8.75 16.95
C VAL A 183 16.01 -7.66 17.87
N HIS A 184 16.38 -6.50 17.34
CA HIS A 184 17.07 -5.43 18.07
C HIS A 184 16.23 -4.16 18.23
N GLY A 185 14.91 -4.24 18.09
CA GLY A 185 13.98 -3.12 18.28
C GLY A 185 13.16 -3.21 19.57
#